data_d4f3c4232673ccaf1cfe9af98fdb64d4
#
_entry.id   d4f3c4232673ccaf1cfe9af98fdb64d4
#
_cell.length_a   1.000
_cell.length_b   1.000
_cell.length_c   1.000
_cell.angle_alpha   90.00
_cell.angle_beta   90.00
_cell.angle_gamma   90.00
#
_symmetry.space_group_name_H-M   'P 1'
#
loop_
_entity.id
_entity.type
_entity.pdbx_description
1 polymer ?
#
loop_
_entity_poly.entity_id
_entity_poly.type
_entity_poly.pdbx_seq_one_letter_code
_entity_poly.pdbx_strand_id
1 'polypeptide(L)'
;MRVLLILGFAAALQAPQKLSPPALNDMVETERAFAAMGAEKGVRESFFEFFGEEGISFNPHPQKFREFARKNPLPDPPPPREFRLEWWPVYGDVAESGDLGYNTGPTLFTDLTEKKRPSGHGYFFSVWKKQPDGTWRVAVDMGANSPGPDPAHQDRLRYQRAPQRPAKKVPSPDAARGRAEILELESGFGTALRAGVRDGYLNAVDENARLHRVNTFPILGKKAIGDYFANQKLTAIAWEGIDGAIAASGELAYSYGRYELEHQDGGAQGTEKGYFTHVWKRDGAGDWKLVADVTSTLREGQ
;
A
#
# COMPACT_ATOMS: atom_id res chain seq x y z
N MET A 1 -35.19 -30.41 -32.40
CA MET A 1 -34.34 -29.31 -32.87
C MET A 1 -34.34 -28.26 -31.76
N ARG A 2 -33.32 -28.25 -30.91
CA ARG A 2 -33.17 -27.27 -29.79
C ARG A 2 -32.22 -26.19 -30.28
N VAL A 3 -32.74 -24.98 -30.41
CA VAL A 3 -31.95 -23.81 -30.77
C VAL A 3 -31.25 -23.31 -29.48
N LEU A 4 -29.93 -23.38 -29.45
CA LEU A 4 -29.10 -22.83 -28.39
C LEU A 4 -28.94 -21.31 -28.67
N LEU A 5 -29.59 -20.45 -27.89
CA LEU A 5 -29.32 -19.02 -27.90
C LEU A 5 -28.00 -18.77 -27.14
N ILE A 6 -26.95 -18.45 -27.90
CA ILE A 6 -25.70 -17.92 -27.32
C ILE A 6 -25.94 -16.44 -27.05
N LEU A 7 -26.19 -16.09 -25.80
CA LEU A 7 -26.14 -14.70 -25.34
C LEU A 7 -24.68 -14.27 -25.27
N GLY A 8 -24.23 -13.57 -26.27
CA GLY A 8 -22.95 -12.87 -26.29
C GLY A 8 -22.99 -11.72 -25.27
N PHE A 9 -22.29 -11.83 -24.18
CA PHE A 9 -21.99 -10.68 -23.30
C PHE A 9 -21.01 -9.77 -24.06
N ALA A 10 -21.53 -8.72 -24.66
CA ALA A 10 -20.72 -7.60 -25.10
C ALA A 10 -20.26 -6.85 -23.84
N ALA A 11 -19.00 -7.03 -23.46
CA ALA A 11 -18.35 -6.15 -22.48
C ALA A 11 -18.35 -4.74 -23.10
N ALA A 12 -19.26 -3.89 -22.66
CA ALA A 12 -19.23 -2.48 -23.00
C ALA A 12 -17.91 -1.90 -22.46
N LEU A 13 -17.02 -1.53 -23.35
CA LEU A 13 -15.84 -0.72 -23.07
C LEU A 13 -16.34 0.59 -22.45
N GLN A 14 -16.40 0.64 -21.14
CA GLN A 14 -16.72 1.89 -20.43
C GLN A 14 -15.58 2.88 -20.70
N ALA A 15 -15.95 4.11 -21.10
CA ALA A 15 -14.98 5.18 -21.23
C ALA A 15 -14.17 5.32 -19.92
N PRO A 16 -12.87 5.63 -20.01
CA PRO A 16 -12.01 5.74 -18.84
C PRO A 16 -12.61 6.74 -17.85
N GLN A 17 -12.73 6.35 -16.59
CA GLN A 17 -13.25 7.20 -15.52
C GLN A 17 -12.29 8.36 -15.29
N LYS A 18 -12.72 9.59 -15.58
CA LYS A 18 -11.96 10.79 -15.22
C LYS A 18 -12.10 11.04 -13.73
N LEU A 19 -10.99 11.09 -13.02
CA LEU A 19 -10.94 11.31 -11.57
C LEU A 19 -10.72 12.79 -11.24
N SER A 20 -11.11 13.19 -10.04
CA SER A 20 -10.91 14.55 -9.53
C SER A 20 -10.31 14.49 -8.12
N PRO A 21 -9.33 15.36 -7.79
CA PRO A 21 -8.75 16.43 -8.62
C PRO A 21 -7.86 15.89 -9.76
N PRO A 22 -7.40 16.74 -10.70
CA PRO A 22 -6.52 16.32 -11.79
C PRO A 22 -5.29 15.56 -11.31
N ALA A 23 -4.65 15.98 -10.23
CA ALA A 23 -3.48 15.29 -9.67
C ALA A 23 -3.77 13.84 -9.27
N LEU A 24 -4.99 13.54 -8.78
CA LEU A 24 -5.42 12.17 -8.52
C LEU A 24 -5.51 11.36 -9.81
N ASN A 25 -6.11 11.95 -10.84
CA ASN A 25 -6.21 11.29 -12.14
C ASN A 25 -4.84 10.96 -12.70
N ASP A 26 -3.93 11.93 -12.70
CA ASP A 26 -2.57 11.78 -13.22
C ASP A 26 -1.79 10.69 -12.46
N MET A 27 -1.91 10.66 -11.13
CA MET A 27 -1.29 9.63 -10.29
C MET A 27 -1.84 8.24 -10.60
N VAL A 28 -3.16 8.10 -10.72
CA VAL A 28 -3.82 6.81 -11.00
C VAL A 28 -3.51 6.32 -12.41
N GLU A 29 -3.46 7.21 -13.41
CA GLU A 29 -3.05 6.83 -14.76
C GLU A 29 -1.57 6.42 -14.79
N THR A 30 -0.71 7.06 -13.99
CA THR A 30 0.68 6.63 -13.82
C THR A 30 0.78 5.25 -13.19
N GLU A 31 -0.04 4.95 -12.17
CA GLU A 31 -0.12 3.61 -11.56
C GLU A 31 -0.57 2.56 -12.59
N ARG A 32 -1.55 2.89 -13.44
CA ARG A 32 -2.01 1.99 -14.51
C ARG A 32 -0.93 1.73 -15.55
N ALA A 33 -0.16 2.75 -15.92
CA ALA A 33 0.98 2.60 -16.82
C ALA A 33 2.09 1.74 -16.21
N PHE A 34 2.33 1.90 -14.90
CA PHE A 34 3.25 1.07 -14.13
C PHE A 34 2.80 -0.39 -14.14
N ALA A 35 1.53 -0.66 -13.85
CA ALA A 35 0.96 -2.01 -13.89
C ALA A 35 1.04 -2.64 -15.30
N ALA A 36 0.71 -1.88 -16.33
CA ALA A 36 0.79 -2.33 -17.72
C ALA A 36 2.24 -2.72 -18.10
N MET A 37 3.23 -1.89 -17.74
CA MET A 37 4.63 -2.21 -17.97
C MET A 37 5.07 -3.45 -17.17
N GLY A 38 4.60 -3.60 -15.92
CA GLY A 38 4.87 -4.78 -15.10
C GLY A 38 4.38 -6.08 -15.73
N ALA A 39 3.17 -6.06 -16.27
CA ALA A 39 2.60 -7.21 -16.98
C ALA A 39 3.35 -7.51 -18.29
N GLU A 40 3.74 -6.48 -19.06
CA GLU A 40 4.40 -6.59 -20.36
C GLU A 40 5.89 -6.92 -20.23
N LYS A 41 6.66 -6.12 -19.49
CA LYS A 41 8.12 -6.19 -19.43
C LYS A 41 8.66 -6.89 -18.18
N GLY A 42 7.87 -6.96 -17.12
CA GLY A 42 8.24 -7.56 -15.84
C GLY A 42 8.39 -6.54 -14.71
N VAL A 43 8.42 -7.07 -13.50
CA VAL A 43 8.44 -6.25 -12.27
C VAL A 43 9.72 -5.41 -12.19
N ARG A 44 10.87 -5.97 -12.53
CA ARG A 44 12.14 -5.28 -12.39
C ARG A 44 12.22 -4.04 -13.29
N GLU A 45 11.87 -4.18 -14.55
CA GLU A 45 11.91 -3.11 -15.55
C GLU A 45 10.92 -2.00 -15.21
N SER A 46 9.70 -2.39 -14.84
CA SER A 46 8.67 -1.44 -14.45
C SER A 46 9.02 -0.71 -13.16
N PHE A 47 9.55 -1.39 -12.16
CA PHE A 47 10.02 -0.78 -10.93
C PHE A 47 11.18 0.19 -11.19
N PHE A 48 12.13 -0.19 -12.06
CA PHE A 48 13.23 0.70 -12.41
C PHE A 48 12.76 1.98 -13.08
N GLU A 49 11.72 1.90 -13.93
CA GLU A 49 11.15 3.08 -14.60
C GLU A 49 10.35 3.97 -13.65
N PHE A 50 9.49 3.39 -12.82
CA PHE A 50 8.51 4.16 -12.06
C PHE A 50 8.94 4.56 -10.64
N PHE A 51 9.93 3.90 -10.05
CA PHE A 51 10.44 4.32 -8.73
C PHE A 51 11.23 5.62 -8.81
N GLY A 52 11.11 6.44 -7.76
CA GLY A 52 12.03 7.56 -7.53
C GLY A 52 13.43 7.07 -7.18
N GLU A 53 14.44 7.95 -7.25
CA GLU A 53 15.80 7.62 -6.82
C GLU A 53 15.86 7.16 -5.36
N GLU A 54 15.03 7.79 -4.52
CA GLU A 54 14.88 7.45 -3.10
C GLU A 54 13.73 6.43 -2.85
N GLY A 55 13.13 5.88 -3.91
CA GLY A 55 11.97 4.98 -3.83
C GLY A 55 12.32 3.65 -3.15
N ILE A 56 11.53 3.29 -2.14
CA ILE A 56 11.75 2.13 -1.27
C ILE A 56 10.89 0.95 -1.69
N SER A 57 11.51 -0.19 -1.89
CA SER A 57 10.86 -1.51 -1.98
C SER A 57 11.29 -2.39 -0.81
N PHE A 58 10.49 -3.42 -0.53
CA PHE A 58 10.77 -4.41 0.53
C PHE A 58 11.03 -5.79 -0.09
N ASN A 59 12.30 -6.27 0.03
CA ASN A 59 12.66 -7.60 -0.50
C ASN A 59 13.85 -8.22 0.27
N PRO A 60 13.65 -8.82 1.43
CA PRO A 60 12.53 -8.58 2.35
C PRO A 60 12.66 -7.26 3.10
N HIS A 61 13.87 -6.68 3.18
CA HIS A 61 14.17 -5.45 3.91
C HIS A 61 13.97 -4.21 3.03
N PRO A 62 13.71 -3.04 3.65
CA PRO A 62 13.59 -1.79 2.90
C PRO A 62 14.91 -1.44 2.22
N GLN A 63 14.82 -1.16 0.92
CA GLN A 63 15.98 -0.77 0.10
C GLN A 63 15.57 0.21 -0.99
N LYS A 64 16.48 1.12 -1.36
CA LYS A 64 16.31 1.97 -2.54
C LYS A 64 16.35 1.09 -3.78
N PHE A 65 15.20 0.90 -4.42
CA PHE A 65 15.08 -0.07 -5.51
C PHE A 65 16.01 0.23 -6.68
N ARG A 66 16.10 1.49 -7.12
CA ARG A 66 16.94 1.85 -8.27
C ARG A 66 18.43 1.64 -7.99
N GLU A 67 18.88 1.93 -6.78
CA GLU A 67 20.25 1.67 -6.35
C GLU A 67 20.55 0.16 -6.35
N PHE A 68 19.65 -0.63 -5.76
CA PHE A 68 19.74 -2.10 -5.77
C PHE A 68 19.81 -2.65 -7.20
N ALA A 69 18.92 -2.18 -8.07
CA ALA A 69 18.85 -2.64 -9.46
C ALA A 69 20.14 -2.32 -10.25
N ARG A 70 20.75 -1.15 -10.03
CA ARG A 70 22.02 -0.78 -10.67
C ARG A 70 23.19 -1.65 -10.17
N LYS A 71 23.21 -1.96 -8.87
CA LYS A 71 24.25 -2.81 -8.28
C LYS A 71 24.12 -4.28 -8.67
N ASN A 72 22.94 -4.71 -9.08
CA ASN A 72 22.63 -6.09 -9.46
C ASN A 72 22.03 -6.12 -10.88
N PRO A 73 22.80 -5.81 -11.93
CA PRO A 73 22.29 -5.83 -13.30
C PRO A 73 21.84 -7.25 -13.71
N LEU A 74 20.83 -7.33 -14.56
CA LEU A 74 20.47 -8.61 -15.16
C LEU A 74 21.57 -9.02 -16.17
N PRO A 75 21.79 -10.32 -16.37
CA PRO A 75 22.63 -10.80 -17.47
C PRO A 75 22.04 -10.41 -18.83
N ASP A 76 22.88 -10.42 -19.86
CA ASP A 76 22.44 -10.19 -21.25
C ASP A 76 22.70 -11.46 -22.07
N PRO A 77 21.68 -12.14 -22.64
CA PRO A 77 20.26 -11.81 -22.50
C PRO A 77 19.71 -12.09 -21.11
N PRO A 78 18.64 -11.39 -20.69
CA PRO A 78 17.99 -11.64 -19.40
C PRO A 78 17.35 -13.04 -19.38
N PRO A 79 17.29 -13.69 -18.21
CA PRO A 79 16.65 -14.99 -18.07
C PRO A 79 15.14 -14.88 -18.35
N PRO A 80 14.50 -15.99 -18.80
CA PRO A 80 13.05 -16.04 -18.93
C PRO A 80 12.36 -15.65 -17.62
N ARG A 81 11.25 -14.92 -17.75
CA ARG A 81 10.46 -14.56 -16.58
C ARG A 81 9.82 -15.79 -15.96
N GLU A 82 10.02 -15.97 -14.66
CA GLU A 82 9.42 -17.09 -13.93
C GLU A 82 7.99 -16.81 -13.46
N PHE A 83 7.59 -15.55 -13.41
CA PHE A 83 6.26 -15.13 -12.99
C PHE A 83 5.79 -13.86 -13.70
N ARG A 84 4.48 -13.63 -13.65
CA ARG A 84 3.83 -12.37 -14.01
C ARG A 84 3.08 -11.85 -12.80
N LEU A 85 3.27 -10.57 -12.49
CA LEU A 85 2.53 -9.83 -11.50
C LEU A 85 1.66 -8.81 -12.22
N GLU A 86 0.36 -8.86 -11.95
CA GLU A 86 -0.64 -7.93 -12.45
C GLU A 86 -1.32 -7.25 -11.26
N TRP A 87 -1.64 -5.96 -11.39
CA TRP A 87 -2.34 -5.23 -10.34
C TRP A 87 -3.19 -4.11 -10.89
N TRP A 88 -4.19 -3.71 -10.12
CA TRP A 88 -5.19 -2.75 -10.54
C TRP A 88 -5.46 -1.74 -9.43
N PRO A 89 -5.20 -0.43 -9.63
CA PRO A 89 -5.56 0.58 -8.63
C PRO A 89 -7.07 0.72 -8.54
N VAL A 90 -7.61 0.54 -7.33
CA VAL A 90 -9.05 0.63 -7.06
C VAL A 90 -9.40 1.61 -5.97
N TYR A 91 -8.41 2.07 -5.19
CA TYR A 91 -8.63 2.99 -4.09
C TYR A 91 -7.36 3.80 -3.79
N GLY A 92 -7.55 5.03 -3.33
CA GLY A 92 -6.47 5.89 -2.86
C GLY A 92 -6.91 7.33 -2.67
N ASP A 93 -5.93 8.18 -2.44
CA ASP A 93 -6.13 9.63 -2.29
C ASP A 93 -4.88 10.39 -2.72
N VAL A 94 -5.04 11.69 -2.87
CA VAL A 94 -3.95 12.63 -3.15
C VAL A 94 -4.10 13.84 -2.24
N ALA A 95 -2.97 14.39 -1.79
CA ALA A 95 -2.90 15.62 -1.01
C ALA A 95 -3.52 16.81 -1.73
N GLU A 96 -3.99 17.81 -1.00
CA GLU A 96 -4.55 19.04 -1.58
C GLU A 96 -3.53 19.77 -2.48
N SER A 97 -2.24 19.70 -2.14
CA SER A 97 -1.14 20.23 -2.97
C SER A 97 -0.88 19.45 -4.25
N GLY A 98 -1.39 18.21 -4.35
CA GLY A 98 -1.22 17.39 -5.53
C GLY A 98 0.20 16.86 -5.76
N ASP A 99 1.03 16.77 -4.71
CA ASP A 99 2.43 16.35 -4.76
C ASP A 99 2.72 15.02 -4.06
N LEU A 100 1.77 14.51 -3.26
CA LEU A 100 1.83 13.25 -2.53
C LEU A 100 0.49 12.54 -2.64
N GLY A 101 0.51 11.20 -2.79
CA GLY A 101 -0.69 10.40 -2.77
C GLY A 101 -0.37 8.91 -2.63
N TYR A 102 -1.41 8.08 -2.59
CA TYR A 102 -1.27 6.64 -2.51
C TYR A 102 -2.36 5.92 -3.30
N ASN A 103 -2.02 4.73 -3.75
CA ASN A 103 -2.93 3.79 -4.40
C ASN A 103 -2.85 2.42 -3.76
N THR A 104 -3.95 1.69 -3.81
CA THR A 104 -4.02 0.27 -3.47
C THR A 104 -5.05 -0.45 -4.33
N GLY A 105 -4.89 -1.74 -4.44
CA GLY A 105 -5.81 -2.59 -5.16
C GLY A 105 -5.35 -4.04 -5.22
N PRO A 106 -6.15 -4.93 -5.79
CA PRO A 106 -5.82 -6.34 -5.88
C PRO A 106 -4.60 -6.60 -6.77
N THR A 107 -3.90 -7.68 -6.47
CA THR A 107 -2.81 -8.23 -7.28
C THR A 107 -3.09 -9.67 -7.65
N LEU A 108 -2.58 -10.07 -8.81
CA LEU A 108 -2.57 -11.43 -9.30
C LEU A 108 -1.14 -11.84 -9.66
N PHE A 109 -0.64 -12.86 -8.99
CA PHE A 109 0.62 -13.49 -9.30
C PHE A 109 0.38 -14.77 -10.11
N THR A 110 0.97 -14.89 -11.27
CA THR A 110 0.88 -16.07 -12.14
C THR A 110 2.25 -16.70 -12.31
N ASP A 111 2.39 -17.99 -11.99
CA ASP A 111 3.60 -18.78 -12.25
C ASP A 111 3.72 -19.08 -13.75
N LEU A 112 4.79 -18.66 -14.37
CA LEU A 112 5.10 -18.90 -15.78
C LEU A 112 6.03 -20.11 -16.00
N THR A 113 6.49 -20.74 -14.92
CA THR A 113 7.37 -21.91 -14.99
C THR A 113 6.58 -23.17 -15.35
N GLU A 114 7.28 -24.24 -15.70
CA GLU A 114 6.67 -25.56 -15.95
C GLU A 114 5.95 -26.14 -14.71
N LYS A 115 6.28 -25.68 -13.52
CA LYS A 115 5.67 -26.12 -12.25
C LYS A 115 4.21 -25.71 -12.14
N LYS A 116 3.79 -24.64 -12.81
CA LYS A 116 2.41 -24.13 -12.85
C LYS A 116 1.75 -24.08 -11.46
N ARG A 117 2.45 -23.49 -10.50
CA ARG A 117 1.91 -23.31 -9.15
C ARG A 117 0.58 -22.55 -9.20
N PRO A 118 -0.35 -22.76 -8.28
CA PRO A 118 -1.58 -21.98 -8.19
C PRO A 118 -1.29 -20.49 -8.17
N SER A 119 -2.19 -19.70 -8.76
CA SER A 119 -2.10 -18.25 -8.74
C SER A 119 -2.08 -17.72 -7.31
N GLY A 120 -1.21 -16.76 -7.05
CA GLY A 120 -1.18 -16.00 -5.79
C GLY A 120 -2.04 -14.74 -5.90
N HIS A 121 -2.63 -14.36 -4.80
CA HIS A 121 -3.45 -13.15 -4.70
C HIS A 121 -2.95 -12.27 -3.56
N GLY A 122 -3.24 -10.97 -3.66
CA GLY A 122 -2.85 -10.00 -2.65
C GLY A 122 -3.38 -8.61 -2.94
N TYR A 123 -2.82 -7.67 -2.22
CA TYR A 123 -3.04 -6.24 -2.43
C TYR A 123 -1.69 -5.55 -2.49
N PHE A 124 -1.53 -4.68 -3.49
CA PHE A 124 -0.42 -3.74 -3.53
C PHE A 124 -0.76 -2.47 -2.74
N PHE A 125 0.25 -1.76 -2.36
CA PHE A 125 0.14 -0.44 -1.76
C PHE A 125 1.33 0.41 -2.19
N SER A 126 1.07 1.43 -3.01
CA SER A 126 2.10 2.33 -3.51
C SER A 126 1.87 3.74 -2.99
N VAL A 127 2.90 4.35 -2.42
CA VAL A 127 2.95 5.78 -2.13
C VAL A 127 3.66 6.48 -3.27
N TRP A 128 3.04 7.52 -3.79
CA TRP A 128 3.51 8.29 -4.93
C TRP A 128 3.89 9.71 -4.54
N LYS A 129 5.00 10.17 -5.06
CA LYS A 129 5.49 11.54 -4.87
C LYS A 129 5.75 12.20 -6.22
N LYS A 130 5.20 13.41 -6.41
CA LYS A 130 5.44 14.19 -7.60
C LYS A 130 6.82 14.83 -7.54
N GLN A 131 7.59 14.66 -8.59
CA GLN A 131 8.94 15.21 -8.71
C GLN A 131 8.91 16.68 -9.17
N PRO A 132 10.02 17.43 -9.05
CA PRO A 132 10.09 18.81 -9.51
C PRO A 132 9.80 18.99 -11.01
N ASP A 133 10.06 17.97 -11.83
CA ASP A 133 9.75 17.95 -13.27
C ASP A 133 8.26 17.65 -13.56
N GLY A 134 7.45 17.44 -12.52
CA GLY A 134 6.03 17.15 -12.64
C GLY A 134 5.69 15.67 -12.80
N THR A 135 6.68 14.77 -12.91
CA THR A 135 6.44 13.33 -13.01
C THR A 135 6.09 12.71 -11.66
N TRP A 136 5.19 11.73 -11.66
CA TRP A 136 4.92 10.92 -10.48
C TRP A 136 5.93 9.76 -10.39
N ARG A 137 6.49 9.56 -9.19
CA ARG A 137 7.40 8.44 -8.90
C ARG A 137 6.99 7.75 -7.61
N VAL A 138 7.17 6.43 -7.58
CA VAL A 138 6.95 5.63 -6.36
C VAL A 138 7.96 6.04 -5.29
N ALA A 139 7.46 6.43 -4.12
CA ALA A 139 8.25 6.71 -2.93
C ALA A 139 8.39 5.46 -2.04
N VAL A 140 7.31 4.69 -1.90
CA VAL A 140 7.30 3.42 -1.16
C VAL A 140 6.34 2.48 -1.87
N ASP A 141 6.73 1.22 -2.02
CA ASP A 141 5.87 0.14 -2.50
C ASP A 141 5.95 -1.06 -1.58
N MET A 142 4.79 -1.53 -1.15
CA MET A 142 4.63 -2.69 -0.30
C MET A 142 3.37 -3.45 -0.73
N GLY A 143 3.27 -4.72 -0.33
CA GLY A 143 2.06 -5.51 -0.56
C GLY A 143 1.84 -6.54 0.53
N ALA A 144 0.61 -7.03 0.61
CA ALA A 144 0.23 -8.13 1.49
C ALA A 144 -0.54 -9.20 0.70
N ASN A 145 -0.18 -10.46 0.90
CA ASN A 145 -0.90 -11.57 0.30
C ASN A 145 -2.31 -11.69 0.89
N SER A 146 -3.28 -12.16 0.09
CA SER A 146 -4.64 -12.46 0.50
C SER A 146 -4.97 -13.95 0.28
N PRO A 147 -6.03 -14.48 0.93
CA PRO A 147 -6.39 -15.91 0.82
C PRO A 147 -6.78 -16.37 -0.59
N GLY A 148 -7.18 -15.43 -1.45
CA GLY A 148 -7.63 -15.68 -2.81
C GLY A 148 -8.12 -14.41 -3.47
N PRO A 149 -8.79 -14.51 -4.63
CA PRO A 149 -9.44 -13.36 -5.24
C PRO A 149 -10.52 -12.83 -4.30
N ASP A 150 -10.51 -11.52 -4.05
CA ASP A 150 -11.50 -10.89 -3.18
C ASP A 150 -12.88 -10.88 -3.88
N PRO A 151 -13.89 -11.53 -3.32
CA PRO A 151 -15.25 -11.54 -3.88
C PRO A 151 -15.83 -10.12 -4.07
N ALA A 152 -15.43 -9.16 -3.22
CA ALA A 152 -15.88 -7.79 -3.32
C ALA A 152 -15.32 -7.04 -4.55
N HIS A 153 -14.24 -7.56 -5.16
CA HIS A 153 -13.55 -6.92 -6.28
C HIS A 153 -13.63 -7.69 -7.60
N GLN A 154 -14.25 -8.88 -7.63
CA GLN A 154 -14.31 -9.71 -8.85
C GLN A 154 -14.98 -9.01 -10.05
N ASP A 155 -15.89 -8.05 -9.79
CA ASP A 155 -16.64 -7.35 -10.84
C ASP A 155 -16.46 -5.82 -10.82
N ARG A 156 -15.58 -5.26 -9.97
CA ARG A 156 -15.54 -3.81 -9.73
C ARG A 156 -14.11 -3.27 -9.66
N LEU A 157 -13.45 -3.22 -10.78
CA LEU A 157 -12.16 -2.50 -10.91
C LEU A 157 -12.37 -0.97 -11.09
N ARG A 158 -13.50 -0.43 -10.60
CA ARG A 158 -13.74 1.00 -10.62
C ARG A 158 -13.01 1.67 -9.47
N TYR A 159 -12.19 2.66 -9.80
CA TYR A 159 -11.45 3.42 -8.79
C TYR A 159 -12.39 4.23 -7.89
N GLN A 160 -12.11 4.22 -6.60
CA GLN A 160 -12.79 4.99 -5.57
C GLN A 160 -11.76 5.88 -4.86
N ARG A 161 -12.02 7.18 -4.83
CA ARG A 161 -11.25 8.08 -3.99
C ARG A 161 -11.65 7.91 -2.53
N ALA A 162 -10.68 7.99 -1.61
CA ALA A 162 -10.95 8.00 -0.18
C ALA A 162 -11.95 9.12 0.17
N PRO A 163 -12.86 8.90 1.15
CA PRO A 163 -13.80 9.92 1.59
C PRO A 163 -13.08 11.21 1.97
N GLN A 164 -13.56 12.34 1.41
CA GLN A 164 -12.97 13.64 1.66
C GLN A 164 -13.62 14.26 2.89
N ARG A 165 -12.81 14.72 3.82
CA ARG A 165 -13.22 15.50 4.99
C ARG A 165 -12.45 16.82 4.97
N PRO A 166 -13.05 17.92 5.44
CA PRO A 166 -12.29 19.14 5.63
C PRO A 166 -11.08 18.85 6.55
N ALA A 167 -9.89 19.08 6.06
CA ALA A 167 -8.69 19.03 6.86
C ALA A 167 -8.35 20.46 7.31
N LYS A 168 -7.82 20.59 8.52
CA LYS A 168 -7.27 21.86 8.96
C LYS A 168 -6.01 22.15 8.13
N LYS A 169 -6.01 23.29 7.44
CA LYS A 169 -4.80 23.73 6.74
C LYS A 169 -3.72 24.08 7.75
N VAL A 170 -2.62 23.37 7.67
CA VAL A 170 -1.42 23.61 8.46
C VAL A 170 -0.30 23.93 7.48
N PRO A 171 0.49 25.01 7.68
CA PRO A 171 1.64 25.27 6.83
C PRO A 171 2.53 24.03 6.76
N SER A 172 2.92 23.62 5.54
CA SER A 172 3.85 22.51 5.41
C SER A 172 5.16 22.88 6.10
N PRO A 173 5.68 22.02 6.97
CA PRO A 173 7.04 22.17 7.45
C PRO A 173 8.03 21.95 6.30
N ASP A 174 9.23 22.47 6.43
CA ASP A 174 10.32 22.02 5.55
C ASP A 174 10.51 20.49 5.66
N ALA A 175 11.19 19.90 4.70
CA ALA A 175 11.30 18.43 4.61
C ALA A 175 11.90 17.79 5.88
N ALA A 176 12.87 18.45 6.52
CA ALA A 176 13.52 17.91 7.73
C ALA A 176 12.58 17.93 8.93
N ARG A 177 11.83 19.02 9.12
CA ARG A 177 10.83 19.16 10.18
C ARG A 177 9.66 18.22 9.94
N GLY A 178 9.19 18.10 8.68
CA GLY A 178 8.12 17.17 8.33
C GLY A 178 8.50 15.73 8.61
N ARG A 179 9.74 15.35 8.28
CA ARG A 179 10.28 14.03 8.64
C ARG A 179 10.30 13.82 10.15
N ALA A 180 10.80 14.79 10.91
CA ALA A 180 10.86 14.69 12.37
C ALA A 180 9.45 14.56 12.99
N GLU A 181 8.49 15.36 12.53
CA GLU A 181 7.10 15.31 12.98
C GLU A 181 6.47 13.93 12.75
N ILE A 182 6.66 13.32 11.57
CA ILE A 182 6.11 12.01 11.27
C ILE A 182 6.79 10.90 12.08
N LEU A 183 8.09 10.98 12.32
CA LEU A 183 8.77 10.00 13.18
C LEU A 183 8.38 10.13 14.65
N GLU A 184 8.10 11.33 15.13
CA GLU A 184 7.54 11.55 16.46
C GLU A 184 6.13 10.99 16.59
N LEU A 185 5.28 11.18 15.55
CA LEU A 185 3.94 10.58 15.49
C LEU A 185 4.02 9.05 15.56
N GLU A 186 4.92 8.42 14.78
CA GLU A 186 5.14 6.97 14.82
C GLU A 186 5.62 6.49 16.19
N SER A 187 6.51 7.23 16.83
CA SER A 187 6.97 6.93 18.19
C SER A 187 5.82 6.98 19.23
N GLY A 188 4.96 8.00 19.11
CA GLY A 188 3.75 8.12 19.93
C GLY A 188 2.77 6.96 19.69
N PHE A 189 2.53 6.62 18.44
CA PHE A 189 1.70 5.47 18.05
C PHE A 189 2.28 4.16 18.59
N GLY A 190 3.57 3.91 18.40
CA GLY A 190 4.24 2.74 18.98
C GLY A 190 4.12 2.65 20.50
N THR A 191 4.15 3.79 21.19
CA THR A 191 3.92 3.85 22.64
C THR A 191 2.48 3.45 22.99
N ALA A 192 1.50 3.95 22.25
CA ALA A 192 0.10 3.57 22.43
C ALA A 192 -0.13 2.07 22.17
N LEU A 193 0.51 1.50 21.14
CA LEU A 193 0.42 0.07 20.84
C LEU A 193 1.02 -0.81 21.94
N ARG A 194 2.12 -0.39 22.57
CA ARG A 194 2.68 -1.10 23.74
C ARG A 194 1.76 -1.09 24.94
N ALA A 195 0.97 -0.04 25.12
CA ALA A 195 -0.05 0.02 26.18
C ALA A 195 -1.27 -0.88 25.87
N GLY A 196 -1.56 -1.13 24.61
CA GLY A 196 -2.62 -2.01 24.14
C GLY A 196 -2.86 -1.87 22.64
N VAL A 197 -2.61 -2.93 21.88
CA VAL A 197 -2.63 -2.89 20.41
C VAL A 197 -3.99 -2.44 19.89
N ARG A 198 -5.08 -3.05 20.36
CA ARG A 198 -6.43 -2.70 19.93
C ARG A 198 -6.79 -1.24 20.19
N ASP A 199 -6.58 -0.79 21.41
CA ASP A 199 -6.97 0.57 21.84
C ASP A 199 -6.05 1.62 21.19
N GLY A 200 -4.77 1.32 21.04
CA GLY A 200 -3.84 2.14 20.27
C GLY A 200 -4.33 2.38 18.84
N TYR A 201 -4.73 1.32 18.14
CA TYR A 201 -5.33 1.45 16.80
C TYR A 201 -6.63 2.24 16.83
N LEU A 202 -7.58 1.90 17.72
CA LEU A 202 -8.89 2.57 17.77
C LEU A 202 -8.78 4.07 18.04
N ASN A 203 -7.75 4.52 18.76
CA ASN A 203 -7.52 5.94 19.00
C ASN A 203 -6.88 6.64 17.79
N ALA A 204 -6.08 5.93 17.00
CA ALA A 204 -5.33 6.49 15.89
C ALA A 204 -6.07 6.47 14.55
N VAL A 205 -6.86 5.40 14.26
CA VAL A 205 -7.46 5.21 12.93
C VAL A 205 -8.60 6.18 12.62
N ASP A 206 -8.68 6.57 11.35
CA ASP A 206 -9.85 7.22 10.77
C ASP A 206 -11.04 6.26 10.69
N GLU A 207 -12.27 6.81 10.64
CA GLU A 207 -13.50 6.02 10.50
C GLU A 207 -13.52 5.13 9.24
N ASN A 208 -12.82 5.55 8.16
CA ASN A 208 -12.75 4.83 6.89
C ASN A 208 -11.35 4.23 6.63
N ALA A 209 -10.55 4.07 7.67
CA ALA A 209 -9.20 3.51 7.56
C ALA A 209 -9.20 2.12 6.90
N ARG A 210 -8.08 1.79 6.27
CA ARG A 210 -7.84 0.48 5.65
C ARG A 210 -6.61 -0.17 6.25
N LEU A 211 -6.75 -1.42 6.67
CA LEU A 211 -5.62 -2.25 7.06
C LEU A 211 -5.43 -3.38 6.07
N HIS A 212 -4.20 -3.59 5.63
CA HIS A 212 -3.78 -4.73 4.83
C HIS A 212 -2.86 -5.61 5.68
N ARG A 213 -3.26 -6.84 5.88
CA ARG A 213 -2.52 -7.85 6.66
C ARG A 213 -2.30 -9.10 5.83
N VAL A 214 -1.18 -9.76 6.06
CA VAL A 214 -0.86 -11.02 5.37
C VAL A 214 -1.95 -12.06 5.62
N ASN A 215 -2.36 -12.75 4.55
CA ASN A 215 -3.41 -13.78 4.55
C ASN A 215 -4.79 -13.30 4.99
N THR A 216 -5.09 -12.01 4.84
CA THR A 216 -6.43 -11.46 5.06
C THR A 216 -6.89 -10.63 3.87
N PHE A 217 -8.21 -10.49 3.70
CA PHE A 217 -8.75 -9.43 2.86
C PHE A 217 -8.62 -8.08 3.57
N PRO A 218 -8.62 -6.96 2.84
CA PRO A 218 -8.52 -5.63 3.45
C PRO A 218 -9.58 -5.42 4.54
N ILE A 219 -9.16 -4.99 5.71
CA ILE A 219 -10.01 -4.69 6.86
C ILE A 219 -10.42 -3.22 6.74
N LEU A 220 -11.72 -2.97 6.53
CA LEU A 220 -12.22 -1.67 6.13
C LEU A 220 -13.05 -1.00 7.22
N GLY A 221 -12.61 0.17 7.64
CA GLY A 221 -13.26 1.03 8.62
C GLY A 221 -12.94 0.68 10.06
N LYS A 222 -13.03 1.69 10.92
CA LYS A 222 -12.65 1.64 12.34
C LYS A 222 -13.32 0.51 13.10
N LYS A 223 -14.62 0.25 12.85
CA LYS A 223 -15.34 -0.84 13.51
C LYS A 223 -14.72 -2.20 13.18
N ALA A 224 -14.51 -2.50 11.89
CA ALA A 224 -13.93 -3.77 11.47
C ALA A 224 -12.50 -3.96 11.97
N ILE A 225 -11.72 -2.87 12.05
CA ILE A 225 -10.39 -2.85 12.64
C ILE A 225 -10.45 -3.20 14.13
N GLY A 226 -11.40 -2.62 14.87
CA GLY A 226 -11.62 -2.96 16.27
C GLY A 226 -12.04 -4.41 16.48
N ASP A 227 -12.92 -4.94 15.64
CA ASP A 227 -13.36 -6.33 15.68
C ASP A 227 -12.20 -7.30 15.34
N TYR A 228 -11.36 -6.93 14.37
CA TYR A 228 -10.16 -7.71 14.02
C TYR A 228 -9.22 -7.84 15.21
N PHE A 229 -8.86 -6.75 15.87
CA PHE A 229 -7.95 -6.79 17.02
C PHE A 229 -8.59 -7.33 18.31
N ALA A 230 -9.91 -7.28 18.44
CA ALA A 230 -10.60 -7.85 19.61
C ALA A 230 -10.42 -9.37 19.74
N ASN A 231 -10.21 -10.05 18.61
CA ASN A 231 -10.06 -11.50 18.54
C ASN A 231 -8.59 -11.96 18.55
N GLN A 232 -7.65 -11.02 18.63
CA GLN A 232 -6.23 -11.31 18.63
C GLN A 232 -5.60 -10.94 19.97
N LYS A 233 -4.75 -11.82 20.48
CA LYS A 233 -3.92 -11.52 21.66
C LYS A 233 -2.56 -11.07 21.16
N LEU A 234 -2.44 -9.76 20.96
CA LEU A 234 -1.23 -9.13 20.47
C LEU A 234 -0.64 -8.20 21.53
N THR A 235 0.67 -8.21 21.64
CA THR A 235 1.45 -7.25 22.41
C THR A 235 2.52 -6.68 21.50
N ALA A 236 2.59 -5.36 21.40
CA ALA A 236 3.65 -4.70 20.64
C ALA A 236 4.94 -4.67 21.46
N ILE A 237 6.01 -5.28 20.94
CA ILE A 237 7.36 -5.22 21.51
C ILE A 237 8.06 -3.98 20.99
N ALA A 238 8.09 -3.83 19.66
CA ALA A 238 8.68 -2.71 18.96
C ALA A 238 7.75 -2.21 17.84
N TRP A 239 7.73 -0.89 17.66
CA TRP A 239 7.06 -0.22 16.55
C TRP A 239 7.80 1.08 16.29
N GLU A 240 8.58 1.12 15.22
CA GLU A 240 9.54 2.19 14.99
C GLU A 240 9.47 2.70 13.55
N GLY A 241 9.25 4.00 13.38
CA GLY A 241 9.37 4.66 12.08
C GLY A 241 10.83 4.76 11.65
N ILE A 242 11.08 4.45 10.38
CA ILE A 242 12.40 4.57 9.75
C ILE A 242 12.50 5.90 9.00
N ASP A 243 11.48 6.20 8.19
CA ASP A 243 11.44 7.42 7.40
C ASP A 243 10.00 7.75 6.98
N GLY A 244 9.80 8.97 6.45
CA GLY A 244 8.51 9.43 5.98
C GLY A 244 8.56 10.87 5.49
N ALA A 245 7.44 11.36 4.96
CA ALA A 245 7.32 12.74 4.50
C ALA A 245 5.88 13.24 4.61
N ILE A 246 5.74 14.56 4.66
CA ILE A 246 4.47 15.28 4.65
C ILE A 246 4.33 15.98 3.29
N ALA A 247 3.11 15.99 2.74
CA ALA A 247 2.75 16.75 1.53
C ALA A 247 2.93 18.26 1.72
N ALA A 248 3.11 19.00 0.64
CA ALA A 248 3.28 20.45 0.69
C ALA A 248 2.06 21.19 1.27
N SER A 249 0.87 20.61 1.26
CA SER A 249 -0.34 21.13 1.92
C SER A 249 -0.46 20.81 3.41
N GLY A 250 0.42 19.95 3.94
CA GLY A 250 0.55 19.68 5.37
C GLY A 250 -0.47 18.71 5.97
N GLU A 251 -1.46 18.21 5.19
CA GLU A 251 -2.55 17.37 5.72
C GLU A 251 -2.42 15.88 5.41
N LEU A 252 -1.56 15.50 4.46
CA LEU A 252 -1.31 14.11 4.10
C LEU A 252 0.16 13.78 4.30
N ALA A 253 0.42 12.61 4.87
CA ALA A 253 1.78 12.13 5.13
C ALA A 253 1.87 10.63 4.94
N TYR A 254 3.07 10.13 4.72
CA TYR A 254 3.38 8.72 4.82
C TYR A 254 4.60 8.49 5.70
N SER A 255 4.69 7.28 6.22
CA SER A 255 5.84 6.73 6.91
C SER A 255 6.02 5.27 6.56
N TYR A 256 7.22 4.76 6.76
CA TYR A 256 7.47 3.33 6.81
C TYR A 256 8.42 3.02 7.97
N GLY A 257 8.33 1.79 8.47
CA GLY A 257 9.11 1.40 9.62
C GLY A 257 9.10 -0.11 9.83
N ARG A 258 9.59 -0.51 10.99
CA ARG A 258 9.64 -1.91 11.44
C ARG A 258 8.75 -2.14 12.63
N TYR A 259 8.26 -3.35 12.76
CA TYR A 259 7.49 -3.77 13.92
C TYR A 259 7.92 -5.15 14.42
N GLU A 260 7.65 -5.38 15.70
CA GLU A 260 7.75 -6.69 16.34
C GLU A 260 6.56 -6.84 17.29
N LEU A 261 5.80 -7.92 17.10
CA LEU A 261 4.61 -8.24 17.88
C LEU A 261 4.77 -9.64 18.49
N GLU A 262 4.36 -9.80 19.74
CA GLU A 262 4.05 -11.11 20.30
C GLU A 262 2.58 -11.44 20.02
N HIS A 263 2.31 -12.65 19.63
CA HIS A 263 0.97 -13.16 19.48
C HIS A 263 0.80 -14.46 20.27
N GLN A 264 -0.42 -14.70 20.71
CA GLN A 264 -0.80 -15.91 21.41
C GLN A 264 -1.96 -16.55 20.66
N ASP A 265 -1.67 -17.60 19.90
CA ASP A 265 -2.66 -18.33 19.14
C ASP A 265 -2.76 -19.77 19.64
N GLY A 266 -3.99 -20.22 20.01
CA GLY A 266 -4.27 -21.58 20.46
C GLY A 266 -3.39 -22.09 21.62
N GLY A 267 -2.78 -21.19 22.40
CA GLY A 267 -1.86 -21.53 23.48
C GLY A 267 -0.38 -21.54 23.10
N ALA A 268 -0.04 -21.41 21.83
CA ALA A 268 1.31 -21.19 21.35
C ALA A 268 1.63 -19.69 21.40
N GLN A 269 2.82 -19.34 21.90
CA GLN A 269 3.39 -18.01 21.77
C GLN A 269 4.27 -17.95 20.54
N GLY A 270 4.15 -16.86 19.78
CA GLY A 270 4.99 -16.59 18.63
C GLY A 270 5.36 -15.12 18.55
N THR A 271 6.43 -14.83 17.82
CA THR A 271 6.86 -13.47 17.52
C THR A 271 6.72 -13.24 16.02
N GLU A 272 6.01 -12.18 15.65
CA GLU A 272 5.92 -11.70 14.29
C GLU A 272 6.77 -10.45 14.15
N LYS A 273 7.63 -10.43 13.13
CA LYS A 273 8.46 -9.27 12.79
C LYS A 273 8.20 -8.88 11.34
N GLY A 274 8.33 -7.59 11.07
CA GLY A 274 8.13 -7.13 9.70
C GLY A 274 8.31 -5.64 9.53
N TYR A 275 7.79 -5.19 8.41
CA TYR A 275 7.79 -3.78 8.04
C TYR A 275 6.36 -3.30 7.82
N PHE A 276 6.15 -2.00 8.06
CA PHE A 276 4.89 -1.34 7.80
C PHE A 276 5.07 -0.15 6.87
N THR A 277 4.00 0.21 6.20
CA THR A 277 3.81 1.49 5.53
C THR A 277 2.49 2.08 6.00
N HIS A 278 2.54 3.29 6.53
CA HIS A 278 1.39 4.04 6.98
C HIS A 278 1.12 5.25 6.09
N VAL A 279 -0.16 5.58 5.95
CA VAL A 279 -0.59 6.90 5.48
C VAL A 279 -1.42 7.55 6.56
N TRP A 280 -1.03 8.78 6.90
CA TRP A 280 -1.67 9.63 7.88
C TRP A 280 -2.34 10.82 7.19
N LYS A 281 -3.50 11.20 7.68
CA LYS A 281 -4.21 12.38 7.20
C LYS A 281 -4.74 13.18 8.38
N ARG A 282 -4.61 14.52 8.32
CA ARG A 282 -5.18 15.38 9.35
C ARG A 282 -6.69 15.45 9.22
N ASP A 283 -7.37 15.43 10.35
CA ASP A 283 -8.80 15.66 10.44
C ASP A 283 -9.14 17.17 10.53
N GLY A 284 -10.42 17.48 10.69
CA GLY A 284 -10.90 18.86 10.80
C GLY A 284 -10.40 19.62 12.04
N ALA A 285 -9.97 18.93 13.08
CA ALA A 285 -9.34 19.50 14.27
C ALA A 285 -7.84 19.74 14.05
N GLY A 286 -7.24 19.06 13.09
CA GLY A 286 -5.82 19.09 12.76
C GLY A 286 -5.04 17.92 13.34
N ASP A 287 -5.72 16.95 13.93
CA ASP A 287 -5.11 15.75 14.49
C ASP A 287 -4.80 14.74 13.40
N TRP A 288 -3.62 14.10 13.49
CA TRP A 288 -3.26 13.03 12.60
C TRP A 288 -4.12 11.77 12.84
N LYS A 289 -4.69 11.24 11.77
CA LYS A 289 -5.43 9.96 11.75
C LYS A 289 -4.79 9.01 10.76
N LEU A 290 -4.61 7.77 11.17
CA LEU A 290 -4.15 6.69 10.32
C LEU A 290 -5.28 6.31 9.33
N VAL A 291 -5.06 6.54 8.05
CA VAL A 291 -6.05 6.27 6.99
C VAL A 291 -5.74 4.98 6.22
N ALA A 292 -4.49 4.58 6.20
CA ALA A 292 -4.07 3.30 5.62
C ALA A 292 -2.85 2.74 6.35
N ASP A 293 -2.84 1.44 6.53
CA ASP A 293 -1.77 0.67 7.16
C ASP A 293 -1.60 -0.66 6.43
N VAL A 294 -0.39 -0.91 5.99
CA VAL A 294 0.01 -2.16 5.33
C VAL A 294 1.18 -2.76 6.08
N THR A 295 1.09 -4.03 6.39
CA THR A 295 2.22 -4.77 6.98
C THR A 295 2.68 -5.89 6.07
N SER A 296 4.00 -6.09 6.03
CA SER A 296 4.66 -7.22 5.39
C SER A 296 5.47 -7.96 6.45
N THR A 297 5.10 -9.22 6.70
CA THR A 297 5.74 -10.06 7.71
C THR A 297 6.98 -10.72 7.13
N LEU A 298 8.09 -10.71 7.88
CA LEU A 298 9.29 -11.47 7.56
C LEU A 298 9.04 -12.95 7.81
N ARG A 299 9.56 -13.80 6.93
CA ARG A 299 9.58 -15.25 7.16
C ARG A 299 10.71 -15.62 8.11
N GLU A 300 10.57 -16.74 8.82
CA GLU A 300 11.67 -17.26 9.66
C GLU A 300 12.95 -17.37 8.85
N GLY A 301 14.05 -16.80 9.39
CA GLY A 301 15.36 -16.81 8.76
C GLY A 301 15.64 -15.68 7.78
N GLN A 302 14.73 -14.71 7.64
CA GLN A 302 14.91 -13.48 6.85
C GLN A 302 15.31 -12.29 7.70
#